data_99cbc73bbde10abb762bd11824e9f9f3
#
_entry.id   99cbc73bbde10abb762bd11824e9f9f3
#
_cell.length_a   1.000
_cell.length_b   1.000
_cell.length_c   1.000
_cell.angle_alpha   90.00
_cell.angle_beta   90.00
_cell.angle_gamma   90.00
#
_symmetry.space_group_name_H-M   'P 1'
#
loop_
_entity.id
_entity.type
_entity.pdbx_description
1 polymer ?
#
loop_
_entity_poly.entity_id
_entity_poly.type
_entity_poly.pdbx_seq_one_letter_code
_entity_poly.pdbx_strand_id
1 'polypeptide(L)'
;MRSGARISSNGDLFIVGDVNPGAIVSAKRNIYVWGKLLGNAFAGEGGEKEASIASLYLNPLQLRIHDVVAIGPKDKPKDFHPEIAVLEKQSIIIKPLIIDRLNKSM
;
A
#
# COMPACT_ATOMS: atom_id res chain seq x y z
N MET A 1 -1.16 6.01 -12.36
CA MET A 1 -1.87 7.28 -12.09
C MET A 1 -0.89 8.42 -12.09
N ARG A 2 -1.24 9.49 -12.75
CA ARG A 2 -0.35 10.63 -12.83
C ARG A 2 -0.39 11.50 -11.60
N SER A 3 0.62 12.34 -11.45
CA SER A 3 0.65 13.35 -10.40
C SER A 3 -0.63 14.17 -10.44
N GLY A 4 -1.23 14.44 -9.31
CA GLY A 4 -2.48 15.16 -9.20
C GLY A 4 -3.73 14.32 -9.33
N ALA A 5 -3.62 13.09 -9.79
CA ALA A 5 -4.78 12.22 -9.89
C ALA A 5 -5.19 11.72 -8.51
N ARG A 6 -6.49 11.56 -8.30
CA ARG A 6 -7.02 11.05 -7.05
C ARG A 6 -8.08 10.00 -7.32
N ILE A 7 -8.07 8.95 -6.53
CA ILE A 7 -9.09 7.93 -6.63
C ILE A 7 -9.40 7.42 -5.23
N SER A 8 -10.66 7.13 -4.97
CA SER A 8 -11.07 6.62 -3.67
C SER A 8 -12.11 5.53 -3.84
N SER A 9 -12.22 4.68 -2.83
CA SER A 9 -13.18 3.59 -2.81
C SER A 9 -13.85 3.52 -1.45
N ASN A 10 -15.12 3.14 -1.44
CA ASN A 10 -15.85 2.93 -0.19
C ASN A 10 -15.58 1.53 0.39
N GLY A 11 -14.78 0.75 -0.23
CA GLY A 11 -14.38 -0.57 0.24
C GLY A 11 -12.91 -0.75 -0.02
N ASP A 12 -12.55 -1.84 -0.69
CA ASP A 12 -11.19 -2.08 -1.12
C ASP A 12 -10.93 -1.34 -2.43
N LEU A 13 -9.68 -1.05 -2.70
CA LEU A 13 -9.28 -0.43 -3.95
C LEU A 13 -8.18 -1.27 -4.57
N PHE A 14 -8.40 -1.69 -5.82
CA PHE A 14 -7.40 -2.47 -6.56
C PHE A 14 -7.02 -1.67 -7.80
N ILE A 15 -5.73 -1.37 -7.94
CA ILE A 15 -5.24 -0.60 -9.08
C ILE A 15 -4.29 -1.46 -9.90
N VAL A 16 -4.54 -1.55 -11.19
CA VAL A 16 -3.62 -2.20 -12.12
C VAL A 16 -2.84 -1.09 -12.80
N GLY A 17 -1.57 -0.97 -12.46
CA GLY A 17 -0.73 0.10 -12.96
C GLY A 17 0.01 0.78 -11.82
N ASP A 18 0.70 1.85 -12.13
CA ASP A 18 1.52 2.56 -11.17
C ASP A 18 0.78 3.76 -10.57
N VAL A 19 1.07 4.04 -9.31
CA VAL A 19 0.60 5.24 -8.63
C VAL A 19 1.82 6.14 -8.50
N ASN A 20 1.91 7.14 -9.36
CA ASN A 20 3.10 7.98 -9.45
C ASN A 20 3.16 9.04 -8.35
N PRO A 21 4.33 9.64 -8.12
CA PRO A 21 4.45 10.68 -7.10
C PRO A 21 3.44 11.81 -7.36
N GLY A 22 2.77 12.26 -6.31
CA GLY A 22 1.75 13.29 -6.42
C GLY A 22 0.35 12.75 -6.65
N ALA A 23 0.20 11.48 -7.00
CA ALA A 23 -1.11 10.85 -7.09
C ALA A 23 -1.51 10.35 -5.69
N ILE A 24 -2.81 10.32 -5.43
CA ILE A 24 -3.35 9.93 -4.14
C ILE A 24 -4.42 8.87 -4.35
N VAL A 25 -4.27 7.76 -3.64
CA VAL A 25 -5.29 6.71 -3.64
C VAL A 25 -5.75 6.52 -2.19
N SER A 26 -7.04 6.30 -2.01
CA SER A 26 -7.57 6.09 -0.68
C SER A 26 -8.69 5.07 -0.70
N ALA A 27 -8.90 4.38 0.41
CA ALA A 27 -9.93 3.37 0.53
C ALA A 27 -10.41 3.27 1.96
N LYS A 28 -11.67 2.89 2.13
CA LYS A 28 -12.19 2.65 3.47
C LYS A 28 -11.55 1.42 4.08
N ARG A 29 -11.14 0.45 3.26
CA ARG A 29 -10.47 -0.75 3.72
C ARG A 29 -9.09 -0.88 3.08
N ASN A 30 -8.87 -1.87 2.23
CA ASN A 30 -7.55 -2.22 1.75
C ASN A 30 -7.19 -1.60 0.41
N ILE A 31 -5.91 -1.41 0.16
CA ILE A 31 -5.43 -0.91 -1.13
C ILE A 31 -4.42 -1.91 -1.69
N TYR A 32 -4.63 -2.34 -2.93
CA TYR A 32 -3.73 -3.24 -3.63
C TYR A 32 -3.32 -2.60 -4.94
N VAL A 33 -2.02 -2.40 -5.14
CA VAL A 33 -1.49 -1.78 -6.36
C VAL A 33 -0.68 -2.82 -7.12
N TRP A 34 -1.23 -3.28 -8.24
CA TRP A 34 -0.55 -4.24 -9.09
C TRP A 34 0.38 -3.45 -9.99
N GLY A 35 1.46 -2.95 -9.41
CA GLY A 35 2.41 -2.06 -10.04
C GLY A 35 3.24 -1.37 -8.97
N LYS A 36 3.80 -0.21 -9.31
CA LYS A 36 4.63 0.57 -8.40
C LYS A 36 3.78 1.55 -7.64
N LEU A 37 3.91 1.57 -6.33
CA LEU A 37 3.25 2.57 -5.49
C LEU A 37 4.31 3.58 -5.09
N LEU A 38 4.32 4.72 -5.77
CA LEU A 38 5.31 5.78 -5.58
C LEU A 38 4.67 7.07 -5.04
N GLY A 39 3.36 7.13 -5.00
CA GLY A 39 2.63 8.30 -4.51
C GLY A 39 2.16 8.12 -3.08
N ASN A 40 0.92 8.56 -2.81
CA ASN A 40 0.36 8.51 -1.46
C ASN A 40 -0.79 7.51 -1.41
N ALA A 41 -0.88 6.73 -0.35
CA ALA A 41 -1.94 5.75 -0.18
C ALA A 41 -2.49 5.80 1.24
N PHE A 42 -3.81 5.93 1.36
CA PHE A 42 -4.50 6.07 2.64
C PHE A 42 -5.56 4.98 2.74
N ALA A 43 -5.30 3.96 3.54
CA ALA A 43 -6.21 2.84 3.74
C ALA A 43 -6.88 2.93 5.10
N GLY A 44 -7.94 2.17 5.28
CA GLY A 44 -8.63 2.11 6.57
C GLY A 44 -9.34 3.38 6.93
N GLU A 45 -9.73 4.19 5.95
CA GLU A 45 -10.39 5.47 6.23
C GLU A 45 -11.77 5.31 6.84
N GLY A 46 -12.35 4.13 6.78
CA GLY A 46 -13.63 3.85 7.43
C GLY A 46 -13.48 3.44 8.88
N GLY A 47 -12.28 3.53 9.46
CA GLY A 47 -12.03 3.10 10.83
C GLY A 47 -11.45 1.71 10.94
N GLU A 48 -11.09 1.10 9.81
CA GLU A 48 -10.60 -0.27 9.79
C GLU A 48 -9.11 -0.32 10.10
N LYS A 49 -8.75 -0.80 11.27
CA LYS A 49 -7.34 -0.89 11.66
C LYS A 49 -6.64 -2.09 11.06
N GLU A 50 -7.39 -3.06 10.57
CA GLU A 50 -6.80 -4.24 9.95
C GLU A 50 -6.59 -4.05 8.46
N ALA A 51 -6.82 -2.85 7.95
CA ALA A 51 -6.59 -2.56 6.54
C ALA A 51 -5.10 -2.71 6.21
N SER A 52 -4.84 -3.02 4.96
CA SER A 52 -3.47 -3.18 4.50
C SER A 52 -3.28 -2.49 3.17
N ILE A 53 -2.01 -2.22 2.84
CA ILE A 53 -1.64 -1.63 1.56
C ILE A 53 -0.54 -2.51 0.99
N ALA A 54 -0.77 -3.08 -0.19
CA ALA A 54 0.19 -3.97 -0.82
C ALA A 54 0.48 -3.52 -2.24
N SER A 55 1.70 -3.74 -2.71
CA SER A 55 2.05 -3.44 -4.08
C SER A 55 3.20 -4.33 -4.55
N LEU A 56 3.41 -4.37 -5.85
CA LEU A 56 4.52 -5.13 -6.41
C LEU A 56 5.84 -4.41 -6.14
N TYR A 57 5.81 -3.10 -5.97
CA TYR A 57 6.98 -2.31 -5.64
C TYR A 57 6.53 -1.17 -4.74
N LEU A 58 6.87 -1.26 -3.47
CA LEU A 58 6.37 -0.33 -2.46
C LEU A 58 7.45 0.69 -2.10
N ASN A 59 7.31 1.88 -2.64
CA ASN A 59 8.23 2.98 -2.34
C ASN A 59 7.44 4.28 -2.31
N PRO A 60 6.46 4.38 -1.41
CA PRO A 60 5.55 5.52 -1.39
C PRO A 60 6.18 6.76 -0.78
N LEU A 61 5.58 7.91 -1.09
CA LEU A 61 5.92 9.13 -0.40
C LEU A 61 5.33 9.10 0.99
N GLN A 62 4.09 8.64 1.09
CA GLN A 62 3.39 8.58 2.38
C GLN A 62 2.35 7.48 2.37
N LEU A 63 2.29 6.74 3.46
CA LEU A 63 1.23 5.77 3.70
C LEU A 63 0.47 6.17 4.95
N ARG A 64 -0.82 5.90 4.96
CA ARG A 64 -1.62 6.02 6.17
C ARG A 64 -2.53 4.82 6.27
N ILE A 65 -2.57 4.19 7.44
CA ILE A 65 -3.51 3.14 7.74
C ILE A 65 -4.27 3.59 8.98
N HIS A 66 -5.57 3.76 8.84
CA HIS A 66 -6.44 4.31 9.86
C HIS A 66 -5.92 5.72 10.20
N ASP A 67 -5.36 5.96 11.37
CA ASP A 67 -4.85 7.27 11.75
C ASP A 67 -3.32 7.29 11.91
N VAL A 68 -2.64 6.23 11.50
CA VAL A 68 -1.19 6.14 11.63
C VAL A 68 -0.52 6.43 10.29
N VAL A 69 0.45 7.32 10.31
CA VAL A 69 1.12 7.79 9.10
C VAL A 69 2.56 7.30 9.09
N ALA A 70 3.02 6.87 7.94
CA ALA A 70 4.42 6.53 7.73
C ALA A 70 4.92 7.25 6.49
N ILE A 71 6.11 7.82 6.57
CA ILE A 71 6.76 8.49 5.46
C ILE A 71 7.71 7.47 4.84
N GLY A 72 7.73 7.40 3.54
CA GLY A 72 8.56 6.44 2.84
C GLY A 72 10.04 6.67 3.10
N PRO A 73 10.86 5.64 2.91
CA PRO A 73 12.29 5.75 3.15
C PRO A 73 12.94 6.66 2.12
N LYS A 74 14.06 7.24 2.49
CA LYS A 74 14.79 8.11 1.58
C LYS A 74 15.43 7.32 0.47
N ASP A 75 15.88 6.12 0.79
CA ASP A 75 16.55 5.29 -0.20
C ASP A 75 15.57 4.41 -0.91
N LYS A 76 15.76 4.24 -2.20
CA LYS A 76 14.89 3.37 -2.97
C LYS A 76 15.22 1.92 -2.65
N PRO A 77 14.23 1.04 -2.64
CA PRO A 77 14.48 -0.38 -2.51
C PRO A 77 15.40 -0.86 -3.62
N LYS A 78 16.34 -1.72 -3.28
CA LYS A 78 17.28 -2.21 -4.28
C LYS A 78 16.65 -3.26 -5.16
N ASP A 79 15.79 -4.08 -4.57
CA ASP A 79 15.17 -5.17 -5.31
C ASP A 79 13.70 -4.89 -5.54
N PHE A 80 13.21 -5.44 -6.62
CA PHE A 80 11.82 -5.28 -6.99
C PHE A 80 11.08 -6.50 -6.47
N HIS A 81 10.45 -6.40 -5.33
CA HIS A 81 9.67 -7.50 -4.77
C HIS A 81 8.41 -6.97 -4.10
N PRO A 82 7.35 -7.74 -4.08
CA PRO A 82 6.10 -7.30 -3.48
C PRO A 82 6.20 -7.18 -1.97
N GLU A 83 5.54 -6.17 -1.45
CA GLU A 83 5.50 -5.93 -0.01
C GLU A 83 4.11 -5.52 0.41
N ILE A 84 3.82 -5.70 1.69
CA ILE A 84 2.55 -5.30 2.27
C ILE A 84 2.80 -4.50 3.55
N ALA A 85 2.06 -3.42 3.69
CA ALA A 85 2.10 -2.58 4.88
C ALA A 85 0.87 -2.87 5.73
N VAL A 86 1.08 -3.12 7.01
CA VAL A 86 0.01 -3.39 7.96
C VAL A 86 0.25 -2.60 9.23
N LEU A 87 -0.82 -2.39 10.01
CA LEU A 87 -0.72 -1.69 11.27
C LEU A 87 -0.56 -2.71 12.39
N GLU A 88 0.52 -2.62 13.16
CA GLU A 88 0.75 -3.46 14.31
C GLU A 88 1.11 -2.56 15.49
N LYS A 89 0.31 -2.58 16.55
CA LYS A 89 0.58 -1.81 17.75
C LYS A 89 0.84 -0.34 17.47
N GLN A 90 0.00 0.24 16.63
CA GLN A 90 0.06 1.66 16.30
C GLN A 90 1.28 2.05 15.46
N SER A 91 1.92 1.09 14.83
CA SER A 91 3.01 1.35 13.89
C SER A 91 2.74 0.65 12.58
N ILE A 92 3.15 1.27 11.48
CA ILE A 92 3.03 0.63 10.18
C ILE A 92 4.27 -0.22 9.96
N ILE A 93 4.05 -1.50 9.74
CA ILE A 93 5.11 -2.49 9.52
C ILE A 93 5.07 -2.93 8.06
N ILE A 94 6.21 -2.95 7.41
CA ILE A 94 6.33 -3.39 6.02
C ILE A 94 6.89 -4.81 6.03
N LYS A 95 6.20 -5.71 5.37
CA LYS A 95 6.60 -7.11 5.30
C LYS A 95 6.68 -7.56 3.86
N PRO A 96 7.53 -8.53 3.51
CA PRO A 96 7.47 -9.14 2.19
C PRO A 96 6.11 -9.80 1.99
N LEU A 97 5.57 -9.67 0.80
CA LEU A 97 4.33 -10.35 0.47
C LEU A 97 4.74 -11.66 -0.18
N ILE A 98 4.68 -12.74 0.61
CA ILE A 98 5.14 -14.04 0.15
C ILE A 98 3.95 -14.89 -0.23
N ILE A 99 4.00 -15.45 -1.45
CA ILE A 99 2.94 -16.30 -1.93
C ILE A 99 3.57 -17.61 -2.28
N ASP A 100 3.90 -18.39 -1.29
CA ASP A 100 4.57 -19.65 -1.57
C ASP A 100 3.89 -20.84 -0.99
N ARG A 101 2.83 -20.69 -0.32
CA ARG A 101 2.21 -21.72 0.31
C ARG A 101 1.63 -22.69 -0.57
N LEU A 102 1.43 -22.33 -1.75
CA LEU A 102 0.89 -23.26 -2.64
C LEU A 102 1.68 -24.50 -2.70
N ASN A 103 2.92 -24.37 -2.46
CA ASN A 103 3.74 -25.51 -2.57
C ASN A 103 3.65 -26.35 -1.41
N LYS A 104 3.10 -25.89 -0.35
CA LYS A 104 3.09 -26.68 0.75
C LYS A 104 1.87 -27.31 0.93
N SER A 105 0.99 -26.78 0.62
CA SER A 105 -0.19 -27.28 0.91
C SER A 105 -0.57 -28.19 0.20
N MET A 106 -0.02 -28.15 -0.49
CA MET A 106 -0.55 -28.96 -1.19
C MET A 106 0.02 -29.86 -1.06
#